data_9f12a5808a21eec11ffa0d295f642354
#
_entry.id   9f12a5808a21eec11ffa0d295f642354
#
_cell.length_a   1.000
_cell.length_b   1.000
_cell.length_c   1.000
_cell.angle_alpha   90.00
_cell.angle_beta   90.00
_cell.angle_gamma   90.00
#
_symmetry.space_group_name_H-M   'P 1'
#
loop_
_entity.id
_entity.type
_entity.pdbx_description
1 polymer ?
#
loop_
_entity_poly.entity_id
_entity_poly.type
_entity_poly.pdbx_seq_one_letter_code
_entity_poly.pdbx_strand_id
1 'polypeptide(L)'
;YEINIGDWSSDVCSSDLLTALHYDKCPCGRTLVRMDRILGRSDDMLIIRGVNVFPSQVESVILEMPEFEPHYLLLVDRKNNTDTMELQVEVRPEYYSDEINKMLALKKKLTARLQSVLGLGVDVRLVEPRSIERSVGKAKRVIDNRKL
;
A
#
# COMPACT_ATOMS: atom_id res chain seq x y z
N TYR A 1 13.79 2.62 16.02
CA TYR A 1 12.73 3.14 16.90
C TYR A 1 11.75 3.93 16.04
N GLU A 2 10.58 3.35 15.81
CA GLU A 2 9.47 4.06 15.19
C GLU A 2 8.84 4.96 16.25
N ILE A 3 8.90 6.27 16.06
CA ILE A 3 8.26 7.22 16.94
C ILE A 3 6.98 7.68 16.27
N ASN A 4 5.86 7.33 16.90
CA ASN A 4 4.57 7.94 16.58
C ASN A 4 4.61 9.38 17.12
N ILE A 5 4.68 10.37 16.24
CA ILE A 5 4.59 11.77 16.61
C ILE A 5 3.11 12.12 16.75
N GLY A 6 2.48 11.62 17.81
CA GLY A 6 1.15 11.99 18.22
C GLY A 6 1.21 12.77 19.52
N ASP A 7 0.54 13.89 19.52
CA ASP A 7 0.20 14.75 20.63
C ASP A 7 1.12 15.95 20.89
N TRP A 8 0.85 17.02 20.15
CA TRP A 8 0.99 18.38 20.65
C TRP A 8 -0.26 19.18 20.27
N SER A 9 -0.96 19.59 21.30
CA SER A 9 -2.23 20.28 21.36
C SER A 9 -2.54 21.32 20.30
N SER A 10 -3.82 21.40 19.98
CA SER A 10 -4.59 22.49 19.38
C SER A 10 -4.28 22.81 17.91
N ASP A 11 -5.28 22.54 17.08
CA ASP A 11 -5.49 23.07 15.72
C ASP A 11 -4.48 22.67 14.63
N VAL A 12 -3.67 21.65 14.84
CA VAL A 12 -2.84 21.08 13.80
C VAL A 12 -3.32 19.67 13.53
N CYS A 13 -3.57 19.39 12.28
CA CYS A 13 -3.61 18.07 11.69
C CYS A 13 -2.81 17.08 12.55
N SER A 14 -3.49 16.23 13.33
CA SER A 14 -2.82 15.22 14.14
C SER A 14 -1.95 14.42 13.19
N SER A 15 -0.65 14.39 13.44
CA SER A 15 0.28 13.75 12.55
C SER A 15 0.23 12.25 12.76
N ASP A 16 -0.66 11.58 12.05
CA ASP A 16 -0.70 10.11 11.94
C ASP A 16 0.45 9.59 11.07
N LEU A 17 1.48 10.42 10.88
CA LEU A 17 2.60 10.15 9.99
C LEU A 17 3.64 9.25 10.67
N LEU A 18 4.03 8.20 9.97
CA LEU A 18 5.12 7.31 10.39
C LEU A 18 6.42 7.76 9.74
N THR A 19 7.41 8.06 10.58
CA THR A 19 8.76 8.46 10.14
C THR A 19 9.80 8.05 11.20
N ALA A 20 11.07 8.13 10.86
CA ALA A 20 12.16 7.95 11.81
C ALA A 20 12.89 9.28 12.07
N LEU A 21 13.31 9.50 13.32
CA LEU A 21 14.09 10.67 13.72
C LEU A 21 15.53 10.27 13.96
N HIS A 22 16.46 11.05 13.41
CA HIS A 22 17.89 10.88 13.56
C HIS A 22 18.48 12.01 14.40
N TYR A 23 19.05 11.65 15.53
CA TYR A 23 19.66 12.59 16.48
C TYR A 23 21.17 12.75 16.27
N ASP A 24 21.76 11.98 15.35
CA ASP A 24 23.18 12.05 15.03
C ASP A 24 23.54 13.37 14.35
N LYS A 25 24.78 13.79 14.53
CA LYS A 25 25.30 14.98 13.85
C LYS A 25 25.24 14.78 12.33
N CYS A 26 24.67 15.76 11.65
CA CYS A 26 24.68 15.76 10.19
C CYS A 26 26.11 15.93 9.66
N PRO A 27 26.55 15.20 8.62
CA PRO A 27 27.84 15.41 7.97
C PRO A 27 28.04 16.84 7.48
N CYS A 28 26.97 17.61 7.26
CA CYS A 28 27.03 19.02 6.88
C CYS A 28 27.23 19.99 8.07
N GLY A 29 27.42 19.49 9.30
CA GLY A 29 27.64 20.26 10.51
C GLY A 29 26.41 20.82 11.22
N ARG A 30 25.19 20.55 10.70
CA ARG A 30 23.93 20.96 11.36
C ARG A 30 23.67 20.10 12.60
N THR A 31 23.14 20.73 13.65
CA THR A 31 22.81 20.10 14.94
C THR A 31 21.33 19.81 15.12
N LEU A 32 20.51 20.16 14.13
CA LEU A 32 19.06 19.90 14.17
C LEU A 32 18.77 18.41 13.98
N VAL A 33 17.72 17.92 14.67
CA VAL A 33 17.18 16.58 14.45
C VAL A 33 16.73 16.46 13.00
N ARG A 34 17.12 15.37 12.36
CA ARG A 34 16.71 15.06 10.98
C ARG A 34 15.56 14.07 11.02
N MET A 35 14.63 14.24 10.11
CA MET A 35 13.52 13.35 9.91
C MET A 35 13.69 12.63 8.57
N ASP A 36 13.42 11.33 8.55
CA ASP A 36 13.34 10.57 7.31
C ASP A 36 12.12 10.96 6.49
N ARG A 37 12.11 10.47 5.26
CA ARG A 37 10.93 10.54 4.43
C ARG A 37 9.76 9.84 5.13
N ILE A 38 8.58 10.42 5.04
CA ILE A 38 7.34 9.83 5.56
C ILE A 38 7.12 8.47 4.90
N LEU A 39 7.00 7.42 5.71
CA LEU A 39 6.81 6.03 5.28
C LEU A 39 5.33 5.69 5.06
N GLY A 40 4.43 6.36 5.77
CA GLY A 40 2.99 6.15 5.70
C GLY A 40 2.25 6.90 6.80
N ARG A 41 0.96 6.55 6.94
CA ARG A 41 0.10 7.07 8.01
C ARG A 41 -0.37 5.90 8.88
N SER A 42 -0.46 6.10 10.18
CA SER A 42 -0.95 5.08 11.11
C SER A 42 -2.46 4.81 10.96
N ASP A 43 -3.22 5.81 10.55
CA ASP A 43 -4.66 5.70 10.29
C ASP A 43 -4.99 4.99 8.98
N ASP A 44 -4.05 4.88 8.05
CA ASP A 44 -4.20 4.09 6.84
C ASP A 44 -3.92 2.58 7.07
N MET A 45 -3.52 2.20 8.28
CA MET A 45 -3.20 0.82 8.62
C MET A 45 -4.45 -0.06 8.62
N LEU A 46 -4.38 -1.16 7.88
CA LEU A 46 -5.40 -2.19 7.85
C LEU A 46 -4.94 -3.39 8.68
N ILE A 47 -5.79 -3.87 9.58
CA ILE A 47 -5.53 -5.13 10.30
C ILE A 47 -6.31 -6.23 9.58
N ILE A 48 -5.58 -7.17 8.97
CA ILE A 48 -6.15 -8.27 8.19
C ILE A 48 -5.63 -9.59 8.74
N ARG A 49 -6.49 -10.41 9.31
CA ARG A 49 -6.12 -11.68 9.97
C ARG A 49 -5.01 -11.50 11.03
N GLY A 50 -5.02 -10.37 11.77
CA GLY A 50 -4.00 -10.08 12.78
C GLY A 50 -2.67 -9.56 12.23
N VAL A 51 -2.56 -9.33 10.93
CA VAL A 51 -1.39 -8.73 10.29
C VAL A 51 -1.67 -7.26 9.97
N ASN A 52 -0.74 -6.39 10.33
CA ASN A 52 -0.79 -4.98 9.98
C ASN A 52 -0.33 -4.77 8.53
N VAL A 53 -1.20 -4.24 7.71
CA VAL A 53 -0.97 -3.98 6.29
C VAL A 53 -1.10 -2.49 6.02
N PHE A 54 -0.08 -1.91 5.41
CA PHE A 54 -0.11 -0.53 4.94
C PHE A 54 -0.30 -0.49 3.43
N PRO A 55 -1.23 0.31 2.90
CA PRO A 55 -1.40 0.48 1.46
C PRO A 55 -0.10 0.90 0.75
N SER A 56 0.76 1.65 1.44
CA SER A 56 2.08 2.05 0.93
C SER A 56 3.01 0.86 0.64
N GLN A 57 2.92 -0.23 1.41
CA GLN A 57 3.69 -1.46 1.16
C GLN A 57 3.23 -2.13 -0.14
N VAL A 58 1.91 -2.16 -0.37
CA VAL A 58 1.34 -2.70 -1.62
C VAL A 58 1.78 -1.84 -2.80
N GLU A 59 1.70 -0.52 -2.66
CA GLU A 59 2.14 0.43 -3.69
C GLU A 59 3.62 0.24 -4.04
N SER A 60 4.49 0.08 -3.04
CA SER A 60 5.92 -0.17 -3.27
C SER A 60 6.17 -1.42 -4.10
N VAL A 61 5.45 -2.51 -3.81
CA VAL A 61 5.55 -3.76 -4.58
C VAL A 61 5.09 -3.57 -6.02
N ILE A 62 4.00 -2.84 -6.24
CA ILE A 62 3.49 -2.56 -7.59
C ILE A 62 4.52 -1.72 -8.38
N LEU A 63 5.10 -0.70 -7.74
CA LEU A 63 6.09 0.19 -8.39
C LEU A 63 7.43 -0.51 -8.69
N GLU A 64 7.79 -1.58 -7.96
CA GLU A 64 8.96 -2.41 -8.28
C GLU A 64 8.79 -3.20 -9.57
N MET A 65 7.56 -3.39 -10.03
CA MET A 65 7.24 -4.24 -11.18
C MET A 65 6.81 -3.38 -12.38
N PRO A 66 7.65 -3.28 -13.42
CA PRO A 66 7.39 -2.41 -14.58
C PRO A 66 6.16 -2.82 -15.40
N GLU A 67 5.66 -4.03 -15.20
CA GLU A 67 4.51 -4.58 -15.92
C GLU A 67 3.17 -3.96 -15.49
N PHE A 68 3.14 -3.28 -14.32
CA PHE A 68 1.91 -2.72 -13.75
C PHE A 68 1.89 -1.18 -13.79
N GLU A 69 0.68 -0.63 -13.85
CA GLU A 69 0.44 0.79 -13.64
C GLU A 69 0.33 1.11 -12.13
N PRO A 70 0.64 2.34 -11.70
CA PRO A 70 0.51 2.75 -10.30
C PRO A 70 -0.95 2.95 -9.87
N HIS A 71 -1.87 2.30 -10.57
CA HIS A 71 -3.29 2.37 -10.31
C HIS A 71 -3.80 1.04 -9.80
N TYR A 72 -4.23 1.06 -8.54
CA TYR A 72 -4.71 -0.12 -7.86
C TYR A 72 -5.85 0.21 -6.89
N LEU A 73 -6.61 -0.81 -6.53
CA LEU A 73 -7.69 -0.75 -5.56
C LEU A 73 -7.58 -1.95 -4.63
N LEU A 74 -7.56 -1.70 -3.32
CA LEU A 74 -7.62 -2.71 -2.29
C LEU A 74 -9.05 -2.85 -1.81
N LEU A 75 -9.59 -4.04 -1.92
CA LEU A 75 -10.90 -4.41 -1.40
C LEU A 75 -10.70 -5.30 -0.19
N VAL A 76 -11.22 -4.88 0.96
CA VAL A 76 -11.19 -5.66 2.19
C VAL A 76 -12.61 -6.07 2.53
N ASP A 77 -12.83 -7.36 2.63
CA ASP A 77 -14.11 -7.97 2.94
C ASP A 77 -13.98 -8.96 4.10
N ARG A 78 -15.10 -9.28 4.74
CA ARG A 78 -15.18 -10.34 5.74
C ARG A 78 -16.13 -11.43 5.26
N LYS A 79 -15.59 -12.63 5.03
CA LYS A 79 -16.36 -13.82 4.63
C LYS A 79 -16.17 -14.92 5.67
N ASN A 80 -17.26 -15.48 6.18
CA ASN A 80 -17.23 -16.57 7.18
C ASN A 80 -16.29 -16.29 8.37
N ASN A 81 -16.40 -15.11 8.97
CA ASN A 81 -15.53 -14.63 10.06
C ASN A 81 -14.02 -14.53 9.72
N THR A 82 -13.66 -14.61 8.46
CA THR A 82 -12.29 -14.46 8.01
C THR A 82 -12.16 -13.24 7.12
N ASP A 83 -11.21 -12.36 7.41
CA ASP A 83 -10.92 -11.20 6.58
C ASP A 83 -10.25 -11.66 5.28
N THR A 84 -10.72 -11.15 4.17
CA THR A 84 -10.16 -11.38 2.84
C THR A 84 -9.72 -10.05 2.23
N MET A 85 -8.59 -10.08 1.54
CA MET A 85 -8.06 -8.92 0.83
C MET A 85 -7.89 -9.26 -0.65
N GLU A 86 -8.54 -8.48 -1.50
CA GLU A 86 -8.39 -8.52 -2.95
C GLU A 86 -7.66 -7.26 -3.43
N LEU A 87 -6.65 -7.44 -4.24
CA LEU A 87 -5.95 -6.36 -4.92
C LEU A 87 -6.36 -6.36 -6.39
N GLN A 88 -6.97 -5.29 -6.84
CA GLN A 88 -7.17 -5.00 -8.26
C GLN A 88 -6.07 -4.06 -8.72
N VAL A 89 -5.35 -4.44 -9.78
CA VAL A 89 -4.23 -3.66 -10.32
C VAL A 89 -4.30 -3.63 -11.84
N GLU A 90 -4.04 -2.46 -12.41
CA GLU A 90 -4.00 -2.28 -13.85
C GLU A 90 -2.67 -2.78 -14.43
N VAL A 91 -2.79 -3.56 -15.50
CA VAL A 91 -1.63 -4.00 -16.30
C VAL A 91 -1.35 -2.93 -17.34
N ARG A 92 -0.09 -2.62 -17.59
CA ARG A 92 0.27 -1.69 -18.67
C ARG A 92 -0.15 -2.24 -20.03
N PRO A 93 -0.58 -1.39 -20.97
CA PRO A 93 -1.03 -1.82 -22.29
C PRO A 93 0.00 -2.68 -23.04
N GLU A 94 1.29 -2.42 -22.81
CA GLU A 94 2.40 -3.14 -23.44
C GLU A 94 2.51 -4.61 -22.97
N TYR A 95 2.05 -4.90 -21.76
CA TYR A 95 2.08 -6.23 -21.13
C TYR A 95 0.71 -6.89 -21.08
N TYR A 96 -0.33 -6.14 -21.38
CA TYR A 96 -1.68 -6.68 -21.44
C TYR A 96 -1.81 -7.56 -22.68
N SER A 97 -2.16 -8.80 -22.49
CA SER A 97 -2.26 -9.79 -23.56
C SER A 97 -3.47 -10.68 -23.34
N ASP A 98 -4.12 -11.06 -24.42
CA ASP A 98 -5.20 -12.03 -24.41
C ASP A 98 -4.70 -13.47 -24.12
N GLU A 99 -3.38 -13.66 -24.08
CA GLU A 99 -2.78 -14.93 -23.71
C GLU A 99 -2.94 -15.21 -22.22
N ILE A 100 -3.82 -16.11 -21.87
CA ILE A 100 -4.15 -16.49 -20.50
C ILE A 100 -2.89 -16.90 -19.71
N ASN A 101 -1.97 -17.62 -20.33
CA ASN A 101 -0.75 -18.09 -19.66
C ASN A 101 0.17 -16.95 -19.22
N LYS A 102 0.32 -15.91 -20.02
CA LYS A 102 1.13 -14.73 -19.67
C LYS A 102 0.49 -13.98 -18.50
N MET A 103 -0.81 -13.76 -18.55
CA MET A 103 -1.55 -13.09 -17.49
C MET A 103 -1.53 -13.87 -16.16
N LEU A 104 -1.62 -15.21 -16.23
CA LEU A 104 -1.48 -16.07 -15.05
C LEU A 104 -0.06 -16.02 -14.47
N ALA A 105 0.97 -15.95 -15.30
CA ALA A 105 2.35 -15.82 -14.84
C ALA A 105 2.58 -14.49 -14.11
N LEU A 106 2.08 -13.38 -14.66
CA LEU A 106 2.12 -12.06 -14.02
C LEU A 106 1.37 -12.04 -12.68
N LYS A 107 0.17 -12.62 -12.66
CA LYS A 107 -0.60 -12.77 -11.42
C LYS A 107 0.17 -13.53 -10.36
N LYS A 108 0.76 -14.68 -10.70
CA LYS A 108 1.56 -15.49 -9.76
C LYS A 108 2.77 -14.74 -9.24
N LYS A 109 3.49 -14.03 -10.13
CA LYS A 109 4.68 -13.23 -9.77
C LYS A 109 4.30 -12.14 -8.75
N LEU A 110 3.23 -11.38 -9.00
CA LEU A 110 2.76 -10.34 -8.10
C LEU A 110 2.26 -10.92 -6.77
N THR A 111 1.46 -12.00 -6.81
CA THR A 111 0.95 -12.66 -5.60
C THR A 111 2.09 -13.13 -4.71
N ALA A 112 3.10 -13.80 -5.28
CA ALA A 112 4.26 -14.27 -4.52
C ALA A 112 5.05 -13.11 -3.88
N ARG A 113 5.22 -12.01 -4.61
CA ARG A 113 5.92 -10.83 -4.10
C ARG A 113 5.15 -10.16 -2.96
N LEU A 114 3.83 -9.97 -3.12
CA LEU A 114 2.96 -9.45 -2.07
C LEU A 114 2.98 -10.33 -0.82
N GLN A 115 2.89 -11.64 -0.99
CA GLN A 115 2.94 -12.58 0.15
C GLN A 115 4.29 -12.50 0.88
N SER A 116 5.38 -12.33 0.17
CA SER A 116 6.72 -12.15 0.77
C SER A 116 6.83 -10.87 1.60
N VAL A 117 6.21 -9.77 1.14
CA VAL A 117 6.32 -8.46 1.79
C VAL A 117 5.30 -8.30 2.92
N LEU A 118 4.06 -8.74 2.70
CA LEU A 118 2.95 -8.54 3.64
C LEU A 118 2.82 -9.68 4.67
N GLY A 119 3.38 -10.85 4.39
CA GLY A 119 3.25 -12.03 5.25
C GLY A 119 1.86 -12.68 5.22
N LEU A 120 0.98 -12.27 4.29
CA LEU A 120 -0.37 -12.82 4.15
C LEU A 120 -0.73 -13.07 2.68
N GLY A 121 -1.66 -13.99 2.45
CA GLY A 121 -2.19 -14.27 1.12
C GLY A 121 -3.17 -13.18 0.66
N VAL A 122 -2.94 -12.66 -0.53
CA VAL A 122 -3.76 -11.64 -1.20
C VAL A 122 -4.31 -12.21 -2.48
N ASP A 123 -5.61 -12.04 -2.71
CA ASP A 123 -6.21 -12.34 -4.00
C ASP A 123 -5.90 -11.22 -4.98
N VAL A 124 -5.16 -11.55 -6.05
CA VAL A 124 -4.80 -10.56 -7.07
C VAL A 124 -5.72 -10.70 -8.27
N ARG A 125 -6.32 -9.60 -8.67
CA ARG A 125 -7.12 -9.48 -9.89
C ARG A 125 -6.47 -8.47 -10.83
N LEU A 126 -6.00 -8.96 -11.96
CA LEU A 126 -5.49 -8.11 -13.02
C LEU A 126 -6.66 -7.52 -13.79
N VAL A 127 -6.63 -6.21 -13.98
CA VAL A 127 -7.68 -5.49 -14.70
C VAL A 127 -7.11 -4.76 -15.90
N GLU A 128 -7.98 -4.46 -16.85
CA GLU A 128 -7.62 -3.75 -18.08
C GLU A 128 -7.09 -2.34 -17.78
N PRO A 129 -6.21 -1.81 -18.65
CA PRO A 129 -5.78 -0.43 -18.54
C PRO A 129 -6.96 0.55 -18.51
N ARG A 130 -6.92 1.52 -17.61
CA ARG A 130 -7.95 2.56 -17.41
C ARG A 130 -9.32 2.04 -16.93
N SER A 131 -9.37 0.86 -16.32
CA SER A 131 -10.61 0.31 -15.74
C SER A 131 -10.85 0.81 -14.31
N ILE A 132 -9.82 1.21 -13.60
CA ILE A 132 -9.94 1.79 -12.25
C ILE A 132 -10.27 3.28 -12.36
N GLU A 133 -11.31 3.72 -11.65
CA GLU A 133 -11.75 5.11 -11.67
C GLU A 133 -10.62 6.08 -11.23
N ARG A 134 -10.38 7.09 -12.05
CA ARG A 134 -9.41 8.15 -11.77
C ARG A 134 -10.08 9.21 -10.90
N SER A 135 -9.84 9.20 -9.60
CA SER A 135 -10.36 10.25 -8.74
C SER A 135 -9.60 11.57 -8.95
N VAL A 136 -10.36 12.64 -9.15
CA VAL A 136 -9.82 14.00 -9.14
C VAL A 136 -9.60 14.40 -7.68
N GLY A 137 -8.35 14.32 -7.22
CA GLY A 137 -7.96 14.59 -5.84
C GLY A 137 -7.35 13.40 -5.12
N LYS A 138 -7.72 13.14 -3.87
CA LYS A 138 -7.22 11.98 -3.10
C LYS A 138 -7.80 10.68 -3.67
N ALA A 139 -6.96 9.86 -4.28
CA ALA A 139 -7.36 8.55 -4.77
C ALA A 139 -7.81 7.67 -3.59
N LYS A 140 -9.08 7.24 -3.61
CA LYS A 140 -9.58 6.26 -2.64
C LYS A 140 -9.06 4.88 -3.04
N ARG A 141 -7.88 4.52 -2.53
CA ARG A 141 -7.19 3.27 -2.89
C ARG A 141 -7.63 2.07 -2.07
N VAL A 142 -8.42 2.29 -1.02
CA VAL A 142 -8.90 1.26 -0.10
C VAL A 142 -10.40 1.36 0.04
N ILE A 143 -11.09 0.25 -0.14
CA ILE A 143 -12.51 0.08 0.16
C ILE A 143 -12.61 -1.03 1.20
N ASP A 144 -12.96 -0.66 2.42
CA ASP A 144 -13.19 -1.59 3.51
C ASP A 144 -14.71 -1.84 3.63
N ASN A 145 -15.15 -3.01 3.25
CA ASN A 145 -16.55 -3.44 3.29
C ASN A 145 -16.88 -4.24 4.55
N ARG A 146 -15.92 -4.39 5.46
CA ARG A 146 -16.18 -5.09 6.71
C ARG A 146 -17.20 -4.31 7.53
N LYS A 147 -18.32 -4.91 7.82
CA LYS A 147 -19.26 -4.39 8.82
C LYS A 147 -18.65 -4.68 10.19
N LEU A 148 -18.22 -3.64 10.88
CA LEU A 148 -17.85 -3.69 12.29
C LEU A 148 -19.11 -3.79 13.14
#